data_99b76d5ced2e2b62fabdb2c764d72327
#
_entry.id   99b76d5ced2e2b62fabdb2c764d72327
#
_cell.length_a   1.000
_cell.length_b   1.000
_cell.length_c   1.000
_cell.angle_alpha   90.00
_cell.angle_beta   90.00
_cell.angle_gamma   90.00
#
_symmetry.space_group_name_H-M   'P 1'
#
loop_
_entity.id
_entity.type
_entity.pdbx_description
1 polymer ?
#
loop_
_entity_poly.entity_id
_entity_poly.type
_entity_poly.pdbx_seq_one_letter_code
_entity_poly.pdbx_strand_id
1 'polypeptide(L)'
;MTPEELRGRIVWVDAITPLGDTWTATWEALLRGDCASGPWRTAEAGYETTARVAEIAGLERGIDSDGKGAGHRLGSQLMERIAAAGHGAFAVYGAANHGDSDLVLALAASLDDPTAGGDSALWSGLLSDRVPHAFQPMLAGWSSSACSSGLHAVVDALMSLRFGAEPFAIASAVDALSAIGVAGFARAGACGGAQSRPFAIARDGLTIGEAAAAVCIGAGGGPALAVILGLGMSCDAWHPTEPEPSGDGLTQAIQRTIEDAGLKLGDVAAIVAHGTATKKNDAVEAAVIARLWPAGQPAVTSVKHSLGHPMGAAGLINLIVAAQASHSGLLPPVSPRHYAAEPGIDLITGSARAIRRGAPVLAMASGFGGNNVAVLVASETR
;
A
#
# COMPACT_ATOMS: atom_id res chain seq x y z
N MET A 1 -0.13 30.08 -8.51
CA MET A 1 0.77 29.02 -7.95
C MET A 1 1.75 28.59 -9.04
N THR A 2 3.01 28.62 -8.75
CA THR A 2 4.04 28.05 -9.61
C THR A 2 3.94 26.52 -9.61
N PRO A 3 4.48 25.81 -10.61
CA PRO A 3 4.54 24.34 -10.58
C PRO A 3 5.20 23.77 -9.31
N GLU A 4 6.12 24.51 -8.70
CA GLU A 4 6.77 24.14 -7.44
C GLU A 4 5.85 24.26 -6.23
N GLU A 5 4.98 25.28 -6.18
CA GLU A 5 3.97 25.46 -5.13
C GLU A 5 2.85 24.41 -5.20
N LEU A 6 2.70 23.72 -6.34
CA LEU A 6 1.73 22.64 -6.55
C LEU A 6 2.24 21.26 -6.14
N ARG A 7 3.55 21.16 -5.76
CA ARG A 7 4.15 19.91 -5.29
C ARG A 7 3.79 19.69 -3.83
N GLY A 8 3.18 18.54 -3.54
CA GLY A 8 2.87 18.14 -2.16
C GLY A 8 4.16 17.77 -1.41
N ARG A 9 4.26 18.21 -0.17
CA ARG A 9 5.38 17.92 0.74
C ARG A 9 4.94 16.89 1.77
N ILE A 10 5.58 15.73 1.81
CA ILE A 10 5.32 14.71 2.84
C ILE A 10 5.97 15.20 4.14
N VAL A 11 5.14 15.72 5.04
CA VAL A 11 5.60 16.33 6.29
C VAL A 11 5.58 15.37 7.47
N TRP A 12 4.76 14.33 7.38
CA TRP A 12 4.66 13.29 8.40
C TRP A 12 4.16 11.98 7.79
N VAL A 13 4.63 10.87 8.34
CA VAL A 13 4.20 9.51 7.99
C VAL A 13 4.12 8.65 9.23
N ASP A 14 3.19 7.71 9.27
CA ASP A 14 3.21 6.60 10.21
C ASP A 14 2.54 5.36 9.60
N ALA A 15 2.85 4.19 10.17
CA ALA A 15 2.23 2.94 9.78
C ALA A 15 2.24 1.93 10.94
N ILE A 16 1.19 1.12 11.00
CA ILE A 16 1.07 -0.05 11.84
C ILE A 16 1.11 -1.26 10.91
N THR A 17 2.07 -2.14 11.11
CA THR A 17 2.35 -3.26 10.22
C THR A 17 2.67 -4.53 11.00
N PRO A 18 2.70 -5.70 10.35
CA PRO A 18 3.14 -6.94 10.99
C PRO A 18 4.58 -6.93 11.52
N LEU A 19 5.40 -5.97 11.11
CA LEU A 19 6.80 -5.81 11.56
C LEU A 19 6.97 -4.78 12.66
N GLY A 20 5.97 -3.96 12.94
CA GLY A 20 6.05 -2.96 13.99
C GLY A 20 4.80 -2.12 14.08
N ASP A 21 4.55 -1.61 15.28
CA ASP A 21 3.44 -0.73 15.59
C ASP A 21 3.70 0.75 15.24
N THR A 22 4.91 1.10 14.82
CA THR A 22 5.31 2.42 14.32
C THR A 22 6.04 2.28 12.99
N TRP A 23 6.06 3.37 12.21
CA TRP A 23 6.84 3.40 10.97
C TRP A 23 8.34 3.19 11.24
N THR A 24 8.88 3.78 12.29
CA THR A 24 10.31 3.62 12.65
C THR A 24 10.67 2.15 12.88
N ALA A 25 9.89 1.43 13.69
CA ALA A 25 10.12 0.01 13.94
C ALA A 25 10.00 -0.83 12.65
N THR A 26 8.98 -0.53 11.83
CA THR A 26 8.78 -1.17 10.53
C THR A 26 9.98 -0.94 9.60
N TRP A 27 10.47 0.29 9.52
CA TRP A 27 11.59 0.65 8.65
C TRP A 27 12.88 -0.09 9.03
N GLU A 28 13.21 -0.11 10.32
CA GLU A 28 14.37 -0.84 10.83
C GLU A 28 14.28 -2.34 10.53
N ALA A 29 13.12 -2.94 10.70
CA ALA A 29 12.88 -4.34 10.38
C ALA A 29 13.02 -4.61 8.87
N LEU A 30 12.50 -3.74 8.02
CA LEU A 30 12.65 -3.83 6.56
C LEU A 30 14.12 -3.77 6.14
N LEU A 31 14.94 -2.88 6.73
CA LEU A 31 16.36 -2.79 6.43
C LEU A 31 17.15 -4.05 6.84
N ARG A 32 16.72 -4.75 7.90
CA ARG A 32 17.29 -6.06 8.28
C ARG A 32 16.82 -7.20 7.38
N GLY A 33 15.76 -7.00 6.58
CA GLY A 33 15.11 -8.04 5.80
C GLY A 33 14.23 -8.97 6.63
N ASP A 34 13.74 -8.51 7.78
CA ASP A 34 12.81 -9.27 8.63
C ASP A 34 11.52 -9.60 7.86
N CYS A 35 10.87 -10.70 8.23
CA CYS A 35 9.67 -11.17 7.57
C CYS A 35 8.64 -11.65 8.58
N ALA A 36 7.43 -11.11 8.47
CA ALA A 36 6.29 -11.44 9.32
C ALA A 36 5.44 -12.63 8.80
N SER A 37 5.78 -13.18 7.62
CA SER A 37 4.99 -14.26 7.01
C SER A 37 4.95 -15.53 7.86
N GLY A 38 3.76 -16.02 8.16
CA GLY A 38 3.52 -17.21 8.96
C GLY A 38 2.18 -17.90 8.66
N PRO A 39 1.85 -18.97 9.39
CA PRO A 39 0.49 -19.50 9.38
C PRO A 39 -0.45 -18.47 10.01
N TRP A 40 -1.70 -18.45 9.57
CA TRP A 40 -2.70 -17.56 10.16
C TRP A 40 -3.10 -18.07 11.55
N ARG A 41 -2.72 -17.34 12.59
CA ARG A 41 -2.87 -17.76 14.01
C ARG A 41 -4.23 -17.43 14.58
N THR A 42 -4.87 -16.37 14.09
CA THR A 42 -6.15 -15.85 14.58
C THR A 42 -7.31 -16.14 13.63
N ALA A 43 -7.13 -17.13 12.71
CA ALA A 43 -8.21 -17.59 11.85
C ALA A 43 -9.41 -18.03 12.69
N GLU A 44 -10.61 -17.63 12.27
CA GLU A 44 -11.84 -18.08 12.92
C GLU A 44 -11.99 -19.60 12.90
N ALA A 45 -12.62 -20.16 13.95
CA ALA A 45 -12.84 -21.59 14.05
C ALA A 45 -13.63 -22.13 12.85
N GLY A 46 -13.09 -23.16 12.19
CA GLY A 46 -13.69 -23.75 11.00
C GLY A 46 -13.12 -23.24 9.67
N TYR A 47 -12.24 -22.25 9.70
CA TYR A 47 -11.53 -21.78 8.50
C TYR A 47 -10.09 -22.33 8.47
N GLU A 48 -9.90 -23.41 7.74
CA GLU A 48 -8.57 -23.99 7.50
C GLU A 48 -8.00 -23.49 6.16
N THR A 49 -6.81 -22.92 6.19
CA THR A 49 -6.08 -22.50 4.99
C THR A 49 -4.62 -22.88 5.08
N THR A 50 -4.04 -23.28 3.96
CA THR A 50 -2.59 -23.44 3.81
C THR A 50 -1.91 -22.15 3.39
N ALA A 51 -2.67 -21.08 3.09
CA ALA A 51 -2.14 -19.79 2.72
C ALA A 51 -1.36 -19.18 3.90
N ARG A 52 -0.20 -18.61 3.60
CA ARG A 52 0.58 -17.84 4.57
C ARG A 52 0.05 -16.41 4.61
N VAL A 53 0.09 -15.85 5.81
CA VAL A 53 -0.32 -14.46 6.05
C VAL A 53 0.78 -13.72 6.81
N ALA A 54 0.77 -12.39 6.74
CA ALA A 54 1.54 -11.51 7.60
C ALA A 54 0.55 -10.74 8.50
N GLU A 55 0.53 -11.11 9.77
CA GLU A 55 -0.48 -10.74 10.76
C GLU A 55 0.08 -9.78 11.80
N ILE A 56 -0.66 -8.70 12.11
CA ILE A 56 -0.30 -7.76 13.19
C ILE A 56 -0.52 -8.46 14.54
N ALA A 57 0.54 -8.51 15.33
CA ALA A 57 0.48 -9.13 16.66
C ALA A 57 -0.42 -8.31 17.60
N GLY A 58 -1.31 -9.01 18.32
CA GLY A 58 -2.20 -8.39 19.30
C GLY A 58 -3.40 -7.64 18.73
N LEU A 59 -3.59 -7.61 17.41
CA LEU A 59 -4.81 -7.06 16.82
C LEU A 59 -5.99 -8.01 17.09
N GLU A 60 -6.97 -7.53 17.84
CA GLU A 60 -8.19 -8.31 18.14
C GLU A 60 -8.99 -8.53 16.85
N ARG A 61 -9.46 -9.76 16.68
CA ARG A 61 -10.30 -10.21 15.56
C ARG A 61 -11.76 -10.35 16.00
N GLY A 62 -12.62 -10.51 15.02
CA GLY A 62 -14.05 -10.58 15.27
C GLY A 62 -14.70 -9.21 15.43
N ILE A 63 -16.01 -9.23 15.58
CA ILE A 63 -16.83 -8.03 15.70
C ILE A 63 -17.23 -7.86 17.17
N ASP A 64 -17.01 -6.66 17.71
CA ASP A 64 -17.42 -6.33 19.08
C ASP A 64 -18.92 -6.00 19.19
N SER A 65 -19.38 -5.73 20.41
CA SER A 65 -20.79 -5.37 20.69
C SER A 65 -21.26 -4.11 19.95
N ASP A 66 -20.33 -3.26 19.52
CA ASP A 66 -20.62 -2.01 18.81
C ASP A 66 -20.56 -2.20 17.28
N GLY A 67 -20.37 -3.45 16.78
CA GLY A 67 -20.28 -3.77 15.36
C GLY A 67 -18.94 -3.43 14.72
N LYS A 68 -17.86 -3.30 15.50
CA LYS A 68 -16.53 -2.88 15.01
C LYS A 68 -15.62 -4.08 14.82
N GLY A 69 -15.10 -4.24 13.60
CA GLY A 69 -14.14 -5.28 13.24
C GLY A 69 -12.67 -4.86 13.39
N ALA A 70 -11.76 -5.76 12.99
CA ALA A 70 -10.32 -5.54 13.07
C ALA A 70 -9.85 -4.32 12.25
N GLY A 71 -10.42 -4.08 11.08
CA GLY A 71 -10.11 -2.92 10.24
C GLY A 71 -10.49 -1.61 10.92
N HIS A 72 -11.65 -1.56 11.59
CA HIS A 72 -12.08 -0.39 12.35
C HIS A 72 -11.11 -0.08 13.50
N ARG A 73 -10.75 -1.11 14.31
CA ARG A 73 -9.80 -0.92 15.43
C ARG A 73 -8.43 -0.44 14.95
N LEU A 74 -7.93 -1.02 13.87
CA LEU A 74 -6.66 -0.62 13.27
C LEU A 74 -6.71 0.82 12.75
N GLY A 75 -7.82 1.20 12.09
CA GLY A 75 -8.06 2.56 11.62
C GLY A 75 -8.15 3.57 12.77
N SER A 76 -8.84 3.23 13.87
CA SER A 76 -8.94 4.09 15.05
C SER A 76 -7.58 4.36 15.69
N GLN A 77 -6.75 3.32 15.85
CA GLN A 77 -5.37 3.48 16.35
C GLN A 77 -4.54 4.43 15.47
N LEU A 78 -4.67 4.31 14.14
CA LEU A 78 -3.99 5.22 13.22
C LEU A 78 -4.49 6.66 13.37
N MET A 79 -5.80 6.87 13.52
CA MET A 79 -6.38 8.21 13.70
C MET A 79 -5.95 8.89 14.98
N GLU A 80 -5.84 8.17 16.09
CA GLU A 80 -5.30 8.69 17.34
C GLU A 80 -3.88 9.24 17.14
N ARG A 81 -3.05 8.56 16.36
CA ARG A 81 -1.69 9.01 16.04
C ARG A 81 -1.67 10.22 15.12
N ILE A 82 -2.54 10.26 14.11
CA ILE A 82 -2.72 11.44 13.25
C ILE A 82 -3.11 12.65 14.09
N ALA A 83 -4.07 12.49 15.00
CA ALA A 83 -4.50 13.56 15.90
C ALA A 83 -3.37 14.02 16.84
N ALA A 84 -2.59 13.08 17.38
CA ALA A 84 -1.46 13.37 18.25
C ALA A 84 -0.30 14.10 17.52
N ALA A 85 -0.18 13.95 16.21
CA ALA A 85 0.83 14.63 15.40
C ALA A 85 0.60 16.15 15.29
N GLY A 86 -0.60 16.66 15.59
CA GLY A 86 -0.85 18.08 15.80
C GLY A 86 -0.77 18.95 14.53
N HIS A 87 -1.15 18.45 13.37
CA HIS A 87 -1.05 19.16 12.08
C HIS A 87 -2.10 20.29 11.87
N GLY A 88 -2.94 20.58 12.88
CA GLY A 88 -3.99 21.61 12.77
C GLY A 88 -5.19 21.13 11.93
N ALA A 89 -5.79 22.02 11.15
CA ALA A 89 -6.90 21.68 10.26
C ALA A 89 -6.40 20.90 9.02
N PHE A 90 -7.04 19.78 8.73
CA PHE A 90 -6.70 18.93 7.58
C PHE A 90 -7.92 18.17 7.05
N ALA A 91 -7.87 17.80 5.78
CA ALA A 91 -8.83 16.89 5.17
C ALA A 91 -8.24 15.46 5.14
N VAL A 92 -9.07 14.44 5.38
CA VAL A 92 -8.66 13.03 5.32
C VAL A 92 -9.22 12.40 4.04
N TYR A 93 -8.36 11.73 3.30
CA TYR A 93 -8.68 10.90 2.14
C TYR A 93 -8.38 9.46 2.49
N GLY A 94 -9.42 8.68 2.75
CA GLY A 94 -9.33 7.30 3.17
C GLY A 94 -9.25 6.33 2.01
N ALA A 95 -8.68 5.15 2.23
CA ALA A 95 -8.66 4.07 1.28
C ALA A 95 -8.72 2.70 1.96
N ALA A 96 -9.42 1.76 1.33
CA ALA A 96 -9.39 0.34 1.68
C ALA A 96 -9.79 -0.49 0.46
N ASN A 97 -9.42 -1.77 0.48
CA ASN A 97 -9.90 -2.76 -0.47
C ASN A 97 -10.95 -3.67 0.17
N HIS A 98 -10.64 -4.27 1.30
CA HIS A 98 -11.55 -5.17 2.01
C HIS A 98 -12.27 -4.51 3.19
N GLY A 99 -11.69 -3.47 3.79
CA GLY A 99 -12.24 -2.80 4.98
C GLY A 99 -12.53 -3.80 6.10
N ASP A 100 -13.73 -3.73 6.67
CA ASP A 100 -14.25 -4.67 7.67
C ASP A 100 -15.10 -5.78 7.02
N SER A 101 -14.54 -6.56 6.10
CA SER A 101 -15.26 -7.66 5.43
C SER A 101 -15.74 -8.74 6.40
N ASP A 102 -15.22 -8.80 7.62
CA ASP A 102 -15.74 -9.67 8.70
C ASP A 102 -17.19 -9.31 9.08
N LEU A 103 -17.58 -8.03 8.95
CA LEU A 103 -18.99 -7.60 9.08
C LEU A 103 -19.90 -8.26 8.04
N VAL A 104 -19.41 -8.46 6.82
CA VAL A 104 -20.18 -9.14 5.75
C VAL A 104 -20.42 -10.60 6.11
N LEU A 105 -19.40 -11.26 6.69
CA LEU A 105 -19.54 -12.65 7.15
C LEU A 105 -20.52 -12.78 8.31
N ALA A 106 -20.41 -11.90 9.32
CA ALA A 106 -21.33 -11.90 10.46
C ALA A 106 -22.78 -11.66 10.02
N LEU A 107 -22.97 -10.74 9.07
CA LEU A 107 -24.28 -10.48 8.50
C LEU A 107 -24.82 -11.71 7.73
N ALA A 108 -23.98 -12.33 6.88
CA ALA A 108 -24.39 -13.55 6.16
C ALA A 108 -24.79 -14.65 7.13
N ALA A 109 -24.02 -14.87 8.21
CA ALA A 109 -24.36 -15.84 9.26
C ALA A 109 -25.69 -15.48 9.97
N SER A 110 -25.97 -14.21 10.21
CA SER A 110 -27.24 -13.77 10.81
C SER A 110 -28.44 -13.95 9.90
N LEU A 111 -28.25 -13.94 8.57
CA LEU A 111 -29.33 -14.19 7.60
C LEU A 111 -29.69 -15.68 7.48
N ASP A 112 -28.76 -16.58 7.78
CA ASP A 112 -28.99 -18.03 7.82
C ASP A 112 -29.70 -18.49 9.12
N ASP A 113 -29.76 -17.64 10.15
CA ASP A 113 -30.49 -17.89 11.38
C ASP A 113 -31.83 -17.08 11.41
N PRO A 114 -32.98 -17.73 11.13
CA PRO A 114 -34.26 -17.07 11.12
C PRO A 114 -34.73 -16.55 12.49
N THR A 115 -34.02 -16.91 13.58
CA THR A 115 -34.28 -16.43 14.94
C THR A 115 -33.44 -15.22 15.32
N ALA A 116 -32.34 -14.95 14.63
CA ALA A 116 -31.57 -13.73 14.72
C ALA A 116 -32.40 -12.63 14.05
N GLY A 117 -33.25 -11.96 14.78
CA GLY A 117 -33.96 -10.77 14.28
C GLY A 117 -32.93 -9.84 13.68
N GLY A 118 -33.04 -9.60 12.35
CA GLY A 118 -32.04 -8.92 11.56
C GLY A 118 -31.54 -7.67 12.28
N ASP A 119 -30.30 -7.76 12.76
CA ASP A 119 -29.73 -6.73 13.62
C ASP A 119 -29.54 -5.47 12.77
N SER A 120 -30.43 -4.50 12.95
CA SER A 120 -30.41 -3.23 12.22
C SER A 120 -29.08 -2.48 12.43
N ALA A 121 -28.35 -2.80 13.51
CA ALA A 121 -27.04 -2.25 13.79
C ALA A 121 -25.97 -2.81 12.82
N LEU A 122 -26.03 -4.11 12.46
CA LEU A 122 -25.14 -4.70 11.43
C LEU A 122 -25.37 -4.08 10.06
N TRP A 123 -26.64 -3.84 9.68
CA TRP A 123 -26.95 -3.19 8.40
C TRP A 123 -26.55 -1.72 8.40
N SER A 124 -26.77 -0.99 9.47
CA SER A 124 -26.29 0.39 9.59
C SER A 124 -24.78 0.46 9.55
N GLY A 125 -24.07 -0.47 10.20
CA GLY A 125 -22.62 -0.62 10.12
C GLY A 125 -22.12 -0.82 8.70
N LEU A 126 -22.71 -1.73 7.91
CA LEU A 126 -22.33 -1.95 6.51
C LEU A 126 -22.57 -0.74 5.60
N LEU A 127 -23.60 0.07 5.87
CA LEU A 127 -24.00 1.19 5.03
C LEU A 127 -23.38 2.51 5.48
N SER A 128 -23.23 2.73 6.79
CA SER A 128 -22.67 3.97 7.35
C SER A 128 -21.16 3.89 7.59
N ASP A 129 -20.61 2.70 7.82
CA ASP A 129 -19.26 2.50 8.34
C ASP A 129 -18.29 1.84 7.36
N ARG A 130 -18.47 2.02 6.07
CA ARG A 130 -17.33 1.87 5.11
C ARG A 130 -16.18 2.78 5.50
N VAL A 131 -16.44 3.71 6.40
CA VAL A 131 -15.51 4.68 6.96
C VAL A 131 -15.54 4.52 8.48
N PRO A 132 -14.44 4.14 9.12
CA PRO A 132 -14.35 4.12 10.57
C PRO A 132 -14.90 5.44 11.16
N HIS A 133 -15.73 5.38 12.21
CA HIS A 133 -16.32 6.57 12.83
C HIS A 133 -15.29 7.63 13.22
N ALA A 134 -14.07 7.20 13.54
CA ALA A 134 -12.95 8.09 13.82
C ALA A 134 -12.57 9.00 12.65
N PHE A 135 -12.90 8.62 11.39
CA PHE A 135 -12.61 9.41 10.19
C PHE A 135 -13.79 10.31 9.76
N GLN A 136 -15.02 10.04 10.21
CA GLN A 136 -16.22 10.70 9.68
C GLN A 136 -16.21 12.24 9.77
N PRO A 137 -15.77 12.89 10.86
CA PRO A 137 -15.81 14.35 10.96
C PRO A 137 -14.83 15.08 10.02
N MET A 138 -13.80 14.38 9.52
CA MET A 138 -12.71 14.95 8.74
C MET A 138 -12.58 14.31 7.35
N LEU A 139 -13.40 13.29 7.04
CA LEU A 139 -13.32 12.56 5.79
C LEU A 139 -13.82 13.42 4.65
N ALA A 140 -12.93 13.77 3.74
CA ALA A 140 -13.22 14.52 2.53
C ALA A 140 -13.44 13.62 1.30
N GLY A 141 -12.89 12.41 1.30
CA GLY A 141 -13.04 11.44 0.22
C GLY A 141 -12.65 10.02 0.62
N TRP A 142 -13.09 9.05 -0.18
CA TRP A 142 -12.78 7.63 0.00
C TRP A 142 -12.49 6.96 -1.34
N SER A 143 -11.35 6.32 -1.46
CA SER A 143 -10.91 5.60 -2.66
C SER A 143 -10.94 4.09 -2.45
N SER A 144 -11.56 3.36 -3.38
CA SER A 144 -11.54 1.90 -3.42
C SER A 144 -11.25 1.43 -4.85
N SER A 145 -9.96 1.28 -5.14
CA SER A 145 -9.41 0.84 -6.42
C SER A 145 -8.50 -0.38 -6.24
N ALA A 146 -8.98 -1.35 -5.45
CA ALA A 146 -8.27 -2.56 -5.08
C ALA A 146 -6.89 -2.23 -4.46
N CYS A 147 -5.82 -2.93 -4.88
CA CYS A 147 -4.49 -2.79 -4.29
C CYS A 147 -3.80 -1.44 -4.57
N SER A 148 -4.34 -0.62 -5.47
CA SER A 148 -3.84 0.74 -5.74
C SER A 148 -4.53 1.83 -4.92
N SER A 149 -5.54 1.48 -4.09
CA SER A 149 -6.38 2.43 -3.33
C SER A 149 -5.57 3.45 -2.53
N GLY A 150 -4.52 3.03 -1.84
CA GLY A 150 -3.69 3.91 -1.02
C GLY A 150 -2.97 5.00 -1.82
N LEU A 151 -2.51 4.71 -3.05
CA LEU A 151 -1.94 5.74 -3.92
C LEU A 151 -3.02 6.64 -4.55
N HIS A 152 -4.24 6.13 -4.78
CA HIS A 152 -5.36 7.00 -5.19
C HIS A 152 -5.72 8.01 -4.09
N ALA A 153 -5.72 7.60 -2.81
CA ALA A 153 -5.92 8.54 -1.71
C ALA A 153 -4.85 9.65 -1.68
N VAL A 154 -3.60 9.34 -2.08
CA VAL A 154 -2.55 10.37 -2.25
C VAL A 154 -2.89 11.33 -3.38
N VAL A 155 -3.41 10.83 -4.50
CA VAL A 155 -3.86 11.67 -5.62
C VAL A 155 -4.98 12.60 -5.15
N ASP A 156 -5.99 12.07 -4.46
CA ASP A 156 -7.13 12.84 -3.95
C ASP A 156 -6.65 13.92 -2.96
N ALA A 157 -5.75 13.57 -2.05
CA ALA A 157 -5.14 14.50 -1.09
C ALA A 157 -4.36 15.63 -1.80
N LEU A 158 -3.57 15.29 -2.83
CA LEU A 158 -2.86 16.30 -3.64
C LEU A 158 -3.79 17.22 -4.41
N MET A 159 -4.86 16.66 -5.00
CA MET A 159 -5.86 17.48 -5.71
C MET A 159 -6.56 18.43 -4.75
N SER A 160 -6.87 17.96 -3.52
CA SER A 160 -7.43 18.83 -2.48
C SER A 160 -6.52 20.00 -2.14
N LEU A 161 -5.23 19.76 -1.96
CA LEU A 161 -4.26 20.84 -1.69
C LEU A 161 -4.12 21.81 -2.86
N ARG A 162 -4.22 21.33 -4.11
CA ARG A 162 -4.12 22.17 -5.31
C ARG A 162 -5.34 23.08 -5.51
N PHE A 163 -6.53 22.61 -5.11
CA PHE A 163 -7.81 23.29 -5.39
C PHE A 163 -8.60 23.67 -4.13
N GLY A 164 -8.18 23.21 -2.96
CA GLY A 164 -8.81 23.45 -1.67
C GLY A 164 -8.23 24.62 -0.90
N ALA A 165 -8.76 24.86 0.29
CA ALA A 165 -8.33 25.92 1.21
C ALA A 165 -7.49 25.37 2.39
N GLU A 166 -7.43 24.05 2.57
CA GLU A 166 -6.75 23.45 3.70
C GLU A 166 -5.22 23.43 3.48
N PRO A 167 -4.44 23.76 4.51
CA PRO A 167 -2.98 23.75 4.39
C PRO A 167 -2.36 22.35 4.37
N PHE A 168 -3.11 21.34 4.86
CA PHE A 168 -2.70 19.93 4.92
C PHE A 168 -3.82 19.01 4.47
N ALA A 169 -3.43 17.92 3.85
CA ALA A 169 -4.31 16.79 3.54
C ALA A 169 -3.64 15.47 3.96
N ILE A 170 -4.41 14.54 4.47
CA ILE A 170 -3.94 13.23 4.90
C ILE A 170 -4.48 12.18 3.96
N ALA A 171 -3.57 11.44 3.32
CA ALA A 171 -3.88 10.18 2.69
C ALA A 171 -3.72 9.06 3.72
N SER A 172 -4.75 8.26 3.93
CA SER A 172 -4.71 7.12 4.83
C SER A 172 -5.27 5.87 4.17
N ALA A 173 -4.76 4.70 4.55
CA ALA A 173 -5.22 3.43 4.02
C ALA A 173 -5.17 2.36 5.11
N VAL A 174 -6.24 1.55 5.18
CA VAL A 174 -6.39 0.51 6.21
C VAL A 174 -6.97 -0.74 5.56
N ASP A 175 -6.26 -1.84 5.67
CA ASP A 175 -6.81 -3.17 5.39
C ASP A 175 -6.34 -4.17 6.44
N ALA A 176 -7.30 -4.87 7.07
CA ALA A 176 -7.06 -5.96 7.99
C ALA A 176 -7.25 -7.32 7.28
N LEU A 177 -6.61 -8.36 7.80
CA LEU A 177 -6.86 -9.74 7.36
C LEU A 177 -8.31 -10.11 7.64
N SER A 178 -8.95 -10.72 6.65
CA SER A 178 -10.30 -11.24 6.76
C SER A 178 -10.41 -12.63 6.12
N ALA A 179 -11.33 -13.44 6.61
CA ALA A 179 -11.57 -14.77 6.06
C ALA A 179 -11.98 -14.71 4.59
N ILE A 180 -12.81 -13.73 4.21
CA ILE A 180 -13.22 -13.51 2.80
C ILE A 180 -12.01 -13.19 1.93
N GLY A 181 -11.15 -12.27 2.36
CA GLY A 181 -9.95 -11.88 1.62
C GLY A 181 -9.00 -13.06 1.42
N VAL A 182 -8.65 -13.75 2.51
CA VAL A 182 -7.73 -14.90 2.46
C VAL A 182 -8.31 -16.05 1.62
N ALA A 183 -9.59 -16.39 1.82
CA ALA A 183 -10.25 -17.45 1.03
C ALA A 183 -10.35 -17.07 -0.45
N GLY A 184 -10.74 -15.84 -0.76
CA GLY A 184 -10.89 -15.35 -2.13
C GLY A 184 -9.59 -15.45 -2.91
N PHE A 185 -8.49 -14.93 -2.36
CA PHE A 185 -7.18 -15.00 -3.02
C PHE A 185 -6.61 -16.43 -3.08
N ALA A 186 -6.83 -17.27 -2.06
CA ALA A 186 -6.45 -18.66 -2.09
C ALA A 186 -7.21 -19.43 -3.19
N ARG A 187 -8.53 -19.26 -3.30
CA ARG A 187 -9.35 -19.89 -4.35
C ARG A 187 -9.03 -19.37 -5.75
N ALA A 188 -8.63 -18.10 -5.87
CA ALA A 188 -8.16 -17.53 -7.14
C ALA A 188 -6.76 -18.04 -7.55
N GLY A 189 -6.11 -18.88 -6.72
CA GLY A 189 -4.76 -19.39 -6.98
C GLY A 189 -3.68 -18.30 -6.93
N ALA A 190 -3.95 -17.19 -6.27
CA ALA A 190 -3.00 -16.08 -6.14
C ALA A 190 -2.05 -16.24 -4.95
N CYS A 191 -2.47 -17.02 -3.92
CA CYS A 191 -1.64 -17.32 -2.75
C CYS A 191 -0.72 -18.50 -3.00
N GLY A 192 0.56 -18.38 -2.61
CA GLY A 192 1.51 -19.49 -2.58
C GLY A 192 1.49 -20.22 -1.24
N GLY A 193 1.94 -21.49 -1.25
CA GLY A 193 2.16 -22.27 -0.01
C GLY A 193 3.45 -21.93 0.70
N ALA A 194 4.40 -21.29 0.01
CA ALA A 194 5.68 -20.82 0.53
C ALA A 194 5.65 -19.32 0.85
N GLN A 195 6.71 -18.85 1.46
CA GLN A 195 6.93 -17.41 1.67
C GLN A 195 7.01 -16.67 0.34
N SER A 196 6.29 -15.56 0.23
CA SER A 196 6.29 -14.68 -0.94
C SER A 196 7.70 -14.24 -1.34
N ARG A 197 8.05 -14.39 -2.61
CA ARG A 197 9.36 -14.02 -3.17
C ARG A 197 9.16 -13.16 -4.43
N PRO A 198 8.90 -11.85 -4.26
CA PRO A 198 8.72 -10.95 -5.39
C PRO A 198 9.83 -11.07 -6.43
N PHE A 199 9.44 -11.15 -7.69
CA PHE A 199 10.30 -11.30 -8.86
C PHE A 199 11.17 -12.57 -8.91
N ALA A 200 11.08 -13.51 -7.97
CA ALA A 200 11.79 -14.78 -8.09
C ALA A 200 11.28 -15.59 -9.29
N ILE A 201 12.18 -16.25 -10.03
CA ILE A 201 11.80 -17.15 -11.14
C ILE A 201 10.90 -18.28 -10.60
N ALA A 202 11.22 -18.81 -9.41
CA ALA A 202 10.48 -19.90 -8.76
C ALA A 202 9.45 -19.34 -7.73
N ARG A 203 8.79 -18.20 -8.04
CA ARG A 203 7.69 -17.70 -7.20
C ARG A 203 6.43 -18.51 -7.39
N ASP A 204 5.65 -18.64 -6.35
CA ASP A 204 4.44 -19.48 -6.34
C ASP A 204 3.17 -18.74 -5.90
N GLY A 205 3.29 -17.44 -5.55
CA GLY A 205 2.16 -16.61 -5.19
C GLY A 205 2.46 -15.64 -4.05
N LEU A 206 1.45 -14.83 -3.73
CA LEU A 206 1.54 -13.80 -2.70
C LEU A 206 1.31 -14.38 -1.28
N THR A 207 1.83 -13.68 -0.30
CA THR A 207 1.41 -13.75 1.10
C THR A 207 0.46 -12.59 1.36
N ILE A 208 -0.72 -12.83 1.91
CA ILE A 208 -1.64 -11.76 2.29
C ILE A 208 -1.14 -11.13 3.58
N GLY A 209 -1.18 -9.79 3.66
CA GLY A 209 -0.83 -9.02 4.85
C GLY A 209 -1.93 -8.05 5.23
N GLU A 210 -1.69 -7.34 6.31
CA GLU A 210 -2.54 -6.27 6.79
C GLU A 210 -1.70 -5.06 7.20
N ALA A 211 -2.24 -3.86 7.11
CA ALA A 211 -1.60 -2.65 7.58
C ALA A 211 -2.59 -1.51 7.71
N ALA A 212 -2.22 -0.52 8.56
CA ALA A 212 -2.73 0.83 8.47
C ALA A 212 -1.57 1.78 8.23
N ALA A 213 -1.74 2.73 7.32
CA ALA A 213 -0.72 3.71 6.98
C ALA A 213 -1.34 5.09 6.73
N ALA A 214 -0.60 6.15 7.07
CA ALA A 214 -0.98 7.51 6.77
C ALA A 214 0.22 8.36 6.35
N VAL A 215 -0.06 9.30 5.46
CA VAL A 215 0.87 10.32 4.97
C VAL A 215 0.20 11.68 5.07
N CYS A 216 0.79 12.59 5.82
CA CYS A 216 0.37 13.98 5.83
C CYS A 216 1.13 14.76 4.76
N ILE A 217 0.38 15.37 3.86
CA ILE A 217 0.89 16.16 2.75
C ILE A 217 0.55 17.62 3.01
N GLY A 218 1.54 18.49 3.00
CA GLY A 218 1.38 19.93 3.18
C GLY A 218 1.60 20.70 1.88
N ALA A 219 0.92 21.83 1.75
CA ALA A 219 1.22 22.86 0.76
C ALA A 219 2.24 23.84 1.33
N GLY A 220 3.15 24.35 0.49
CA GLY A 220 4.11 25.39 0.89
C GLY A 220 5.44 24.86 1.44
N GLY A 221 6.23 25.77 2.04
CA GLY A 221 7.59 25.50 2.53
C GLY A 221 7.62 24.92 3.94
N GLY A 222 8.77 24.36 4.35
CA GLY A 222 9.02 23.83 5.69
C GLY A 222 9.74 22.49 5.65
N PRO A 223 10.08 21.90 6.82
CA PRO A 223 10.69 20.56 6.87
C PRO A 223 9.77 19.52 6.28
N ALA A 224 10.31 18.64 5.47
CA ALA A 224 9.59 17.50 4.89
C ALA A 224 10.49 16.27 4.81
N LEU A 225 9.89 15.08 4.92
CA LEU A 225 10.57 13.82 4.66
C LEU A 225 10.95 13.72 3.18
N ALA A 226 10.00 14.09 2.31
CA ALA A 226 10.20 14.12 0.86
C ALA A 226 9.18 15.05 0.20
N VAL A 227 9.42 15.37 -1.06
CA VAL A 227 8.51 16.11 -1.94
C VAL A 227 7.99 15.15 -3.00
N ILE A 228 6.70 15.20 -3.29
CA ILE A 228 6.09 14.50 -4.41
C ILE A 228 6.42 15.29 -5.68
N LEU A 229 7.29 14.73 -6.52
CA LEU A 229 7.79 15.38 -7.74
C LEU A 229 6.80 15.22 -8.89
N GLY A 230 6.14 14.08 -8.98
CA GLY A 230 5.18 13.80 -10.03
C GLY A 230 4.33 12.56 -9.71
N LEU A 231 3.19 12.48 -10.37
CA LEU A 231 2.26 11.36 -10.28
C LEU A 231 1.68 11.03 -11.65
N GLY A 232 1.36 9.75 -11.86
CA GLY A 232 0.72 9.27 -13.06
C GLY A 232 -0.21 8.10 -12.79
N MET A 233 -1.30 8.05 -13.53
CA MET A 233 -2.31 7.00 -13.43
C MET A 233 -2.69 6.50 -14.80
N SER A 234 -3.14 5.24 -14.85
CA SER A 234 -3.71 4.61 -16.02
C SER A 234 -4.67 3.50 -15.63
N CYS A 235 -5.42 3.02 -16.59
CA CYS A 235 -6.23 1.82 -16.43
C CYS A 235 -6.05 0.92 -17.65
N ASP A 236 -5.73 -0.35 -17.42
CA ASP A 236 -5.52 -1.35 -18.49
C ASP A 236 -6.81 -1.66 -19.24
N ALA A 237 -7.96 -1.65 -18.54
CA ALA A 237 -9.27 -2.06 -19.06
C ALA A 237 -9.24 -3.44 -19.77
N TRP A 238 -8.40 -4.35 -19.27
CA TRP A 238 -8.10 -5.64 -19.89
C TRP A 238 -8.86 -6.80 -19.26
N HIS A 239 -8.64 -7.02 -17.96
CA HIS A 239 -9.18 -8.15 -17.23
C HIS A 239 -9.46 -7.77 -15.76
N PRO A 240 -10.47 -8.36 -15.09
CA PRO A 240 -10.80 -8.00 -13.70
C PRO A 240 -9.65 -8.22 -12.70
N THR A 241 -8.82 -9.25 -12.90
CA THR A 241 -7.80 -9.64 -11.90
C THR A 241 -6.39 -9.82 -12.48
N GLU A 242 -6.21 -9.74 -13.79
CA GLU A 242 -4.91 -9.94 -14.44
C GLU A 242 -4.42 -8.64 -15.07
N PRO A 243 -3.10 -8.37 -14.97
CA PRO A 243 -2.52 -7.23 -15.67
C PRO A 243 -2.59 -7.45 -17.19
N GLU A 244 -2.62 -6.37 -17.93
CA GLU A 244 -2.49 -6.40 -19.39
C GLU A 244 -1.09 -6.91 -19.75
N PRO A 245 -0.96 -7.97 -20.61
CA PRO A 245 0.31 -8.67 -20.83
C PRO A 245 1.45 -7.83 -21.41
N SER A 246 1.17 -6.77 -22.18
CA SER A 246 2.22 -5.86 -22.70
C SER A 246 2.74 -4.91 -21.62
N GLY A 247 1.97 -4.68 -20.55
CA GLY A 247 2.25 -3.69 -19.52
C GLY A 247 2.13 -2.24 -20.00
N ASP A 248 1.36 -1.99 -21.06
CA ASP A 248 1.23 -0.64 -21.63
C ASP A 248 0.56 0.33 -20.65
N GLY A 249 -0.45 -0.13 -19.89
CA GLY A 249 -1.05 0.70 -18.85
C GLY A 249 -0.02 1.12 -17.80
N LEU A 250 0.73 0.16 -17.22
CA LEU A 250 1.78 0.48 -16.24
C LEU A 250 2.85 1.40 -16.86
N THR A 251 3.24 1.16 -18.11
CA THR A 251 4.18 2.03 -18.84
C THR A 251 3.67 3.46 -18.92
N GLN A 252 2.39 3.66 -19.27
CA GLN A 252 1.76 4.98 -19.33
C GLN A 252 1.73 5.67 -17.97
N ALA A 253 1.39 4.94 -16.89
CA ALA A 253 1.41 5.51 -15.53
C ALA A 253 2.81 6.03 -15.17
N ILE A 254 3.86 5.24 -15.43
CA ILE A 254 5.25 5.63 -15.18
C ILE A 254 5.64 6.84 -16.03
N GLN A 255 5.38 6.84 -17.33
CA GLN A 255 5.74 7.93 -18.23
C GLN A 255 5.06 9.24 -17.83
N ARG A 256 3.76 9.22 -17.51
CA ARG A 256 3.03 10.39 -16.99
C ARG A 256 3.63 10.91 -15.70
N THR A 257 4.08 10.02 -14.80
CA THR A 257 4.76 10.41 -13.55
C THR A 257 6.05 11.18 -13.83
N ILE A 258 6.85 10.70 -14.79
CA ILE A 258 8.13 11.32 -15.17
C ILE A 258 7.89 12.64 -15.88
N GLU A 259 6.89 12.72 -16.76
CA GLU A 259 6.47 13.94 -17.43
C GLU A 259 5.97 15.01 -16.44
N ASP A 260 5.09 14.61 -15.49
CA ASP A 260 4.58 15.51 -14.45
C ASP A 260 5.71 16.05 -13.54
N ALA A 261 6.71 15.21 -13.27
CA ALA A 261 7.90 15.60 -12.52
C ALA A 261 8.83 16.56 -13.30
N GLY A 262 8.72 16.63 -14.61
CA GLY A 262 9.66 17.35 -15.49
C GLY A 262 11.06 16.73 -15.53
N LEU A 263 11.15 15.41 -15.30
CA LEU A 263 12.39 14.64 -15.21
C LEU A 263 12.52 13.66 -16.39
N LYS A 264 13.63 12.93 -16.41
CA LYS A 264 13.88 11.86 -17.37
C LYS A 264 13.90 10.50 -16.64
N LEU A 265 13.65 9.42 -17.37
CA LEU A 265 13.74 8.05 -16.82
C LEU A 265 15.10 7.79 -16.13
N GLY A 266 16.21 8.32 -16.69
CA GLY A 266 17.54 8.15 -16.13
C GLY A 266 17.78 8.88 -14.78
N ASP A 267 16.88 9.77 -14.38
CA ASP A 267 16.97 10.46 -13.08
C ASP A 267 16.42 9.59 -11.93
N VAL A 268 15.64 8.54 -12.24
CA VAL A 268 15.08 7.60 -11.26
C VAL A 268 16.18 6.69 -10.73
N ALA A 269 16.49 6.81 -9.44
CA ALA A 269 17.55 6.01 -8.81
C ALA A 269 17.06 4.64 -8.30
N ALA A 270 15.80 4.57 -7.91
CA ALA A 270 15.22 3.35 -7.35
C ALA A 270 13.71 3.26 -7.59
N ILE A 271 13.21 2.03 -7.54
CA ILE A 271 11.78 1.70 -7.66
C ILE A 271 11.36 0.87 -6.44
N VAL A 272 10.31 1.31 -5.77
CA VAL A 272 9.53 0.49 -4.83
C VAL A 272 8.38 -0.09 -5.64
N ALA A 273 8.57 -1.31 -6.09
CA ALA A 273 7.71 -1.99 -7.04
C ALA A 273 6.40 -2.49 -6.40
N HIS A 274 5.39 -2.75 -7.22
CA HIS A 274 4.20 -3.45 -6.74
C HIS A 274 4.55 -4.86 -6.28
N GLY A 275 5.28 -5.65 -7.06
CA GLY A 275 6.00 -6.87 -6.69
C GLY A 275 5.25 -7.82 -5.74
N THR A 276 4.20 -8.48 -6.24
CA THR A 276 3.30 -9.32 -5.43
C THR A 276 3.78 -10.75 -5.24
N ALA A 277 4.81 -11.20 -5.95
CA ALA A 277 5.23 -12.59 -6.12
C ALA A 277 4.22 -13.46 -6.89
N THR A 278 3.20 -12.88 -7.52
CA THR A 278 2.36 -13.63 -8.46
C THR A 278 3.05 -13.77 -9.81
N LYS A 279 2.76 -14.86 -10.50
CA LYS A 279 3.45 -15.19 -11.76
C LYS A 279 3.27 -14.10 -12.82
N LYS A 280 2.03 -13.62 -13.01
CA LYS A 280 1.70 -12.66 -14.08
C LYS A 280 2.14 -11.25 -13.75
N ASN A 281 1.80 -10.73 -12.55
CA ASN A 281 2.15 -9.37 -12.18
C ASN A 281 3.65 -9.12 -12.26
N ASP A 282 4.46 -9.95 -11.61
CA ASP A 282 5.90 -9.72 -11.52
C ASP A 282 6.60 -9.87 -12.88
N ALA A 283 6.09 -10.75 -13.75
CA ALA A 283 6.62 -10.88 -15.10
C ALA A 283 6.35 -9.61 -15.95
N VAL A 284 5.12 -9.08 -15.89
CA VAL A 284 4.75 -7.85 -16.61
C VAL A 284 5.52 -6.65 -16.04
N GLU A 285 5.56 -6.50 -14.73
CA GLU A 285 6.25 -5.39 -14.06
C GLU A 285 7.76 -5.40 -14.36
N ALA A 286 8.41 -6.57 -14.31
CA ALA A 286 9.83 -6.73 -14.69
C ALA A 286 10.07 -6.39 -16.16
N ALA A 287 9.21 -6.84 -17.06
CA ALA A 287 9.32 -6.55 -18.50
C ALA A 287 9.16 -5.05 -18.79
N VAL A 288 8.25 -4.36 -18.11
CA VAL A 288 8.07 -2.90 -18.20
C VAL A 288 9.32 -2.16 -17.72
N ILE A 289 9.86 -2.54 -16.55
CA ILE A 289 11.08 -1.93 -16.00
C ILE A 289 12.25 -2.15 -16.96
N ALA A 290 12.47 -3.38 -17.44
CA ALA A 290 13.55 -3.69 -18.38
C ALA A 290 13.42 -2.89 -19.69
N ARG A 291 12.20 -2.70 -20.20
CA ARG A 291 11.92 -1.95 -21.43
C ARG A 291 12.18 -0.45 -21.26
N LEU A 292 11.79 0.14 -20.12
CA LEU A 292 11.94 1.57 -19.86
C LEU A 292 13.38 1.97 -19.52
N TRP A 293 14.15 1.06 -18.91
CA TRP A 293 15.54 1.31 -18.52
C TRP A 293 16.52 0.29 -19.12
N PRO A 294 16.70 0.27 -20.47
CA PRO A 294 17.51 -0.77 -21.13
C PRO A 294 19.02 -0.65 -20.85
N ALA A 295 19.51 0.51 -20.43
CA ALA A 295 20.94 0.82 -20.33
C ALA A 295 21.36 1.34 -18.94
N GLY A 296 20.65 1.01 -17.90
CA GLY A 296 20.97 1.49 -16.53
C GLY A 296 19.77 1.34 -15.65
N GLN A 297 19.65 0.16 -15.09
CA GLN A 297 18.51 -0.20 -14.26
C GLN A 297 18.50 0.60 -12.95
N PRO A 298 17.37 1.22 -12.57
CA PRO A 298 17.18 1.67 -11.19
C PRO A 298 17.19 0.46 -10.26
N ALA A 299 17.62 0.68 -9.02
CA ALA A 299 17.56 -0.36 -8.00
C ALA A 299 16.09 -0.69 -7.67
N VAL A 300 15.71 -1.97 -7.68
CA VAL A 300 14.32 -2.41 -7.48
C VAL A 300 14.16 -3.11 -6.13
N THR A 301 13.17 -2.70 -5.37
CA THR A 301 12.73 -3.39 -4.15
C THR A 301 11.22 -3.61 -4.13
N SER A 302 10.77 -4.54 -3.29
CA SER A 302 9.38 -4.73 -2.88
C SER A 302 9.35 -5.19 -1.44
N VAL A 303 8.45 -4.64 -0.64
CA VAL A 303 8.34 -4.98 0.79
C VAL A 303 7.37 -6.11 1.09
N LYS A 304 6.76 -6.70 0.04
CA LYS A 304 5.73 -7.73 0.23
C LYS A 304 6.26 -9.10 0.68
N HIS A 305 7.57 -9.35 0.50
CA HIS A 305 8.23 -10.48 1.17
C HIS A 305 8.14 -10.36 2.70
N SER A 306 8.36 -9.14 3.19
CA SER A 306 8.49 -8.81 4.60
C SER A 306 7.14 -8.61 5.29
N LEU A 307 6.24 -7.84 4.67
CA LEU A 307 4.95 -7.41 5.23
C LEU A 307 3.76 -8.25 4.73
N GLY A 308 3.96 -9.13 3.74
CA GLY A 308 2.84 -9.62 2.93
C GLY A 308 2.26 -8.51 2.06
N HIS A 309 1.13 -8.78 1.43
CA HIS A 309 0.40 -7.83 0.61
C HIS A 309 -0.76 -7.20 1.41
N PRO A 310 -0.62 -5.98 1.96
CA PRO A 310 -1.64 -5.33 2.76
C PRO A 310 -2.69 -4.62 1.88
N MET A 311 -3.11 -5.26 0.81
CA MET A 311 -4.18 -4.90 -0.12
C MET A 311 -4.24 -3.39 -0.45
N GLY A 312 -5.30 -2.67 -0.06
CA GLY A 312 -5.47 -1.25 -0.33
C GLY A 312 -4.41 -0.36 0.34
N ALA A 313 -3.84 -0.79 1.47
CA ALA A 313 -2.75 -0.06 2.12
C ALA A 313 -1.38 -0.21 1.41
N ALA A 314 -1.23 -1.20 0.51
CA ALA A 314 0.05 -1.53 -0.11
C ALA A 314 0.71 -0.35 -0.84
N GLY A 315 -0.08 0.40 -1.61
CA GLY A 315 0.43 1.55 -2.37
C GLY A 315 0.95 2.66 -1.47
N LEU A 316 0.24 2.94 -0.37
CA LEU A 316 0.66 3.97 0.59
C LEU A 316 1.93 3.57 1.35
N ILE A 317 2.05 2.30 1.74
CA ILE A 317 3.31 1.75 2.30
C ILE A 317 4.46 1.91 1.29
N ASN A 318 4.25 1.60 0.01
CA ASN A 318 5.29 1.76 -1.01
C ASN A 318 5.74 3.23 -1.13
N LEU A 319 4.81 4.19 -1.03
CA LEU A 319 5.15 5.63 -1.02
C LEU A 319 5.98 6.01 0.20
N ILE A 320 5.61 5.53 1.39
CA ILE A 320 6.37 5.82 2.61
C ILE A 320 7.78 5.22 2.53
N VAL A 321 7.91 3.98 2.01
CA VAL A 321 9.23 3.36 1.74
C VAL A 321 10.06 4.20 0.77
N ALA A 322 9.46 4.68 -0.33
CA ALA A 322 10.15 5.50 -1.32
C ALA A 322 10.64 6.83 -0.73
N ALA A 323 9.78 7.52 0.04
CA ALA A 323 10.13 8.75 0.73
C ALA A 323 11.25 8.56 1.75
N GLN A 324 11.15 7.51 2.57
CA GLN A 324 12.16 7.17 3.57
C GLN A 324 13.47 6.73 2.93
N ALA A 325 13.43 5.97 1.82
CA ALA A 325 14.62 5.55 1.09
C ALA A 325 15.36 6.75 0.50
N SER A 326 14.65 7.69 -0.13
CA SER A 326 15.23 8.93 -0.63
C SER A 326 15.85 9.77 0.50
N HIS A 327 15.18 9.84 1.66
CA HIS A 327 15.65 10.60 2.82
C HIS A 327 16.90 9.97 3.48
N SER A 328 16.85 8.68 3.76
CA SER A 328 17.93 7.98 4.47
C SER A 328 19.11 7.63 3.56
N GLY A 329 18.89 7.51 2.26
CA GLY A 329 19.88 6.98 1.30
C GLY A 329 20.03 5.46 1.37
N LEU A 330 19.05 4.75 1.92
CA LEU A 330 19.06 3.29 2.03
C LEU A 330 17.78 2.71 1.39
N LEU A 331 17.92 1.60 0.68
CA LEU A 331 16.81 0.85 0.09
C LEU A 331 16.76 -0.55 0.70
N PRO A 332 15.63 -0.98 1.30
CA PRO A 332 15.54 -2.30 1.92
C PRO A 332 15.65 -3.42 0.90
N PRO A 333 16.17 -4.60 1.25
CA PRO A 333 16.18 -5.76 0.37
C PRO A 333 14.77 -6.33 0.23
N VAL A 334 14.46 -6.90 -0.92
CA VAL A 334 13.22 -7.68 -1.10
C VAL A 334 13.25 -8.90 -0.19
N SER A 335 14.41 -9.51 -0.01
CA SER A 335 14.61 -10.70 0.83
C SER A 335 16.02 -10.70 1.39
N PRO A 336 16.24 -11.17 2.62
CA PRO A 336 17.60 -11.35 3.18
C PRO A 336 18.38 -12.46 2.48
N ARG A 337 17.76 -13.26 1.63
CA ARG A 337 18.38 -14.33 0.87
C ARG A 337 18.39 -14.01 -0.62
N HIS A 338 19.49 -14.31 -1.28
CA HIS A 338 19.59 -14.23 -2.74
C HIS A 338 18.78 -15.35 -3.40
N TYR A 339 18.17 -15.04 -4.54
CA TYR A 339 17.50 -16.00 -5.40
C TYR A 339 17.57 -15.54 -6.87
N ALA A 340 17.34 -16.47 -7.79
CA ALA A 340 17.24 -16.15 -9.21
C ALA A 340 15.98 -15.31 -9.47
N ALA A 341 16.14 -14.11 -10.00
CA ALA A 341 15.08 -13.16 -10.26
C ALA A 341 14.74 -13.07 -11.76
N GLU A 342 13.60 -12.45 -12.07
CA GLU A 342 13.24 -12.07 -13.43
C GLU A 342 14.38 -11.29 -14.08
N PRO A 343 14.68 -11.56 -15.36
CA PRO A 343 15.77 -10.88 -16.07
C PRO A 343 15.46 -9.41 -16.32
N GLY A 344 16.52 -8.61 -16.45
CA GLY A 344 16.42 -7.21 -16.87
C GLY A 344 16.03 -6.23 -15.77
N ILE A 345 16.04 -6.65 -14.48
CA ILE A 345 15.86 -5.77 -13.33
C ILE A 345 17.03 -5.88 -12.36
N ASP A 346 17.41 -4.78 -11.70
CA ASP A 346 18.41 -4.76 -10.63
C ASP A 346 17.73 -4.96 -9.26
N LEU A 347 17.29 -6.19 -8.99
CA LEU A 347 16.58 -6.54 -7.77
C LEU A 347 17.51 -6.58 -6.56
N ILE A 348 17.14 -5.87 -5.49
CA ILE A 348 17.92 -5.85 -4.24
C ILE A 348 17.57 -7.06 -3.39
N THR A 349 18.55 -7.94 -3.17
CA THR A 349 18.44 -9.11 -2.29
C THR A 349 19.65 -9.19 -1.38
N GLY A 350 19.54 -9.89 -0.25
CA GLY A 350 20.60 -10.09 0.74
C GLY A 350 20.61 -8.99 1.80
N SER A 351 21.07 -7.80 1.47
CA SER A 351 21.16 -6.67 2.41
C SER A 351 20.63 -5.37 1.82
N ALA A 352 20.30 -4.41 2.67
CA ALA A 352 19.95 -3.07 2.26
C ALA A 352 21.07 -2.46 1.37
N ARG A 353 20.65 -1.71 0.35
CA ARG A 353 21.56 -1.06 -0.61
C ARG A 353 21.55 0.46 -0.41
N ALA A 354 22.74 1.04 -0.42
CA ALA A 354 22.89 2.50 -0.43
C ALA A 354 22.50 3.09 -1.78
N ILE A 355 21.76 4.18 -1.74
CA ILE A 355 21.45 5.07 -2.86
C ILE A 355 21.87 6.50 -2.49
N ARG A 356 21.98 7.40 -3.45
CA ARG A 356 22.25 8.81 -3.14
C ARG A 356 21.08 9.41 -2.36
N ARG A 357 21.36 10.05 -1.22
CA ARG A 357 20.34 10.81 -0.48
C ARG A 357 19.71 11.88 -1.38
N GLY A 358 18.42 12.08 -1.26
CA GLY A 358 17.65 12.99 -2.11
C GLY A 358 17.49 12.51 -3.56
N ALA A 359 17.92 11.30 -3.90
CA ALA A 359 17.67 10.76 -5.23
C ALA A 359 16.18 10.47 -5.44
N PRO A 360 15.63 10.69 -6.65
CA PRO A 360 14.26 10.36 -6.97
C PRO A 360 14.00 8.86 -6.85
N VAL A 361 12.94 8.49 -6.13
CA VAL A 361 12.49 7.10 -5.93
C VAL A 361 11.04 6.99 -6.38
N LEU A 362 10.75 6.01 -7.23
CA LEU A 362 9.42 5.75 -7.78
C LEU A 362 8.70 4.71 -6.93
N ALA A 363 7.51 5.04 -6.42
CA ALA A 363 6.59 4.11 -5.80
C ALA A 363 5.50 3.70 -6.79
N MET A 364 5.21 2.41 -6.90
CA MET A 364 4.20 1.88 -7.83
C MET A 364 3.17 1.03 -7.11
N ALA A 365 1.93 1.07 -7.60
CA ALA A 365 0.87 0.17 -7.20
C ALA A 365 0.00 -0.18 -8.41
N SER A 366 -0.29 -1.48 -8.57
CA SER A 366 -1.23 -2.00 -9.55
C SER A 366 -2.37 -2.70 -8.82
N GLY A 367 -3.61 -2.40 -9.19
CA GLY A 367 -4.81 -2.96 -8.59
C GLY A 367 -5.60 -3.82 -9.56
N PHE A 368 -6.38 -4.75 -9.03
CA PHE A 368 -7.39 -5.45 -9.81
C PHE A 368 -8.30 -4.45 -10.54
N GLY A 369 -8.79 -4.82 -11.72
CA GLY A 369 -9.46 -3.90 -12.65
C GLY A 369 -8.49 -3.14 -13.56
N GLY A 370 -7.16 -3.37 -13.42
CA GLY A 370 -6.13 -2.74 -14.25
C GLY A 370 -5.73 -1.32 -13.82
N ASN A 371 -6.03 -0.93 -12.59
CA ASN A 371 -5.68 0.39 -12.08
C ASN A 371 -4.19 0.46 -11.74
N ASN A 372 -3.42 1.30 -12.44
CA ASN A 372 -2.00 1.54 -12.20
C ASN A 372 -1.79 2.97 -11.70
N VAL A 373 -1.02 3.12 -10.63
CA VAL A 373 -0.61 4.41 -10.09
C VAL A 373 0.89 4.38 -9.82
N ALA A 374 1.56 5.44 -10.22
CA ALA A 374 2.97 5.66 -9.94
C ALA A 374 3.17 7.07 -9.34
N VAL A 375 4.02 7.19 -8.33
CA VAL A 375 4.34 8.44 -7.64
C VAL A 375 5.85 8.53 -7.48
N LEU A 376 6.44 9.62 -7.95
CA LEU A 376 7.86 9.91 -7.82
C LEU A 376 8.08 10.88 -6.67
N VAL A 377 8.99 10.52 -5.76
CA VAL A 377 9.34 11.35 -4.61
C VAL A 377 10.84 11.55 -4.51
N ALA A 378 11.25 12.68 -3.93
CA ALA A 378 12.64 12.90 -3.52
C ALA A 378 12.70 13.68 -2.21
N SER A 379 13.64 13.33 -1.33
CA SER A 379 13.93 14.14 -0.15
C SER A 379 14.75 15.37 -0.53
N GLU A 380 14.42 16.50 0.08
CA GLU A 380 15.30 17.68 -0.02
C GLU A 380 16.55 17.41 0.84
N THR A 381 17.69 17.25 0.18
CA THR A 381 18.97 17.23 0.89
C THR A 381 19.28 18.63 1.40
N ARG A 382 19.32 18.80 2.71
CA ARG A 382 19.97 19.96 3.32
C ARG A 382 21.47 19.71 3.45
#